data_64b2a479ed9344585d6e80c5caf3d702
#
_entry.id   64b2a479ed9344585d6e80c5caf3d702
#
_cell.length_a   1.000
_cell.length_b   1.000
_cell.length_c   1.000
_cell.angle_alpha   90.00
_cell.angle_beta   90.00
_cell.angle_gamma   90.00
#
_symmetry.space_group_name_H-M   'P 1'
#
loop_
_entity.id
_entity.type
_entity.pdbx_description
1 polymer ?
#
loop_
_entity_poly.entity_id
_entity_poly.type
_entity_poly.pdbx_seq_one_letter_code
_entity_poly.pdbx_strand_id
1 'polypeptide(L)'
;MPVIIEQDARAGALAQFLFNPELSEGSLAYYLLGEGIGLGVIDNGTIYYGEHGTATEIGHVSIDVNGKPCDCGNVGCLERYCSANAIHEQLNANPSIVPGCETMTHAQACAALFAKANAGDETATLLMLDVARYVGYGAVTIINAFNPTHIVLGDIIAQAGQPLLDEVTQVVRERTIPEIGRNTRITLSALPTDATVTGAAAVAITNFLEHPSMFFDVA
;
A
#
# COMPACT_ATOMS: atom_id res chain seq x y z
N MET A 1 -6.60 -26.43 16.99
CA MET A 1 -7.18 -25.17 16.50
C MET A 1 -6.55 -24.87 15.14
N PRO A 2 -7.32 -24.59 14.09
CA PRO A 2 -6.77 -24.31 12.76
C PRO A 2 -5.92 -23.04 12.75
N VAL A 3 -4.89 -23.00 11.89
CA VAL A 3 -4.08 -21.83 11.62
C VAL A 3 -4.36 -21.42 10.19
N ILE A 4 -4.69 -20.14 9.99
CA ILE A 4 -4.98 -19.56 8.69
C ILE A 4 -3.87 -18.55 8.40
N ILE A 5 -3.28 -18.63 7.21
CA ILE A 5 -2.23 -17.72 6.75
C ILE A 5 -2.81 -16.87 5.62
N GLU A 6 -2.64 -15.55 5.74
CA GLU A 6 -3.04 -14.61 4.70
C GLU A 6 -1.93 -13.57 4.48
N GLN A 7 -1.84 -13.04 3.27
CA GLN A 7 -0.93 -11.94 2.93
C GLN A 7 -1.43 -10.65 3.61
N ASP A 8 -0.51 -9.85 4.12
CA ASP A 8 -0.76 -8.61 4.85
C ASP A 8 -1.64 -7.60 4.08
N ALA A 9 -1.34 -7.35 2.80
CA ALA A 9 -2.12 -6.43 1.99
C ALA A 9 -3.54 -6.94 1.71
N ARG A 10 -3.73 -8.26 1.52
CA ARG A 10 -5.08 -8.84 1.36
C ARG A 10 -5.86 -8.81 2.68
N ALA A 11 -5.19 -9.09 3.80
CA ALA A 11 -5.79 -8.93 5.12
C ALA A 11 -6.21 -7.47 5.35
N GLY A 12 -5.34 -6.50 5.03
CA GLY A 12 -5.65 -5.08 5.09
C GLY A 12 -6.83 -4.68 4.19
N ALA A 13 -6.90 -5.21 2.97
CA ALA A 13 -8.04 -4.98 2.07
C ALA A 13 -9.35 -5.48 2.68
N LEU A 14 -9.35 -6.67 3.29
CA LEU A 14 -10.52 -7.23 3.96
C LEU A 14 -10.96 -6.35 5.14
N ALA A 15 -10.01 -5.85 5.93
CA ALA A 15 -10.31 -4.93 7.02
C ALA A 15 -10.98 -3.64 6.51
N GLN A 16 -10.45 -3.03 5.45
CA GLN A 16 -11.03 -1.84 4.84
C GLN A 16 -12.44 -2.11 4.32
N PHE A 17 -12.64 -3.24 3.65
CA PHE A 17 -13.93 -3.61 3.09
C PHE A 17 -15.01 -3.87 4.16
N LEU A 18 -14.66 -4.56 5.24
CA LEU A 18 -15.62 -4.94 6.28
C LEU A 18 -15.92 -3.82 7.27
N PHE A 19 -14.92 -2.98 7.59
CA PHE A 19 -15.05 -1.99 8.65
C PHE A 19 -15.19 -0.55 8.16
N ASN A 20 -15.20 -0.33 6.85
CA ASN A 20 -15.49 0.98 6.26
C ASN A 20 -16.68 0.85 5.29
N PRO A 21 -17.89 1.24 5.71
CA PRO A 21 -19.10 1.11 4.90
C PRO A 21 -19.02 1.80 3.53
N GLU A 22 -18.25 2.90 3.41
CA GLU A 22 -18.09 3.61 2.13
C GLU A 22 -17.28 2.80 1.10
N LEU A 23 -16.55 1.79 1.54
CA LEU A 23 -15.69 0.94 0.72
C LEU A 23 -16.30 -0.45 0.44
N SER A 24 -17.48 -0.74 0.99
CA SER A 24 -18.16 -2.04 0.84
C SER A 24 -18.90 -2.19 -0.48
N GLU A 25 -19.01 -1.13 -1.27
CA GLU A 25 -19.63 -1.16 -2.59
C GLU A 25 -18.59 -1.07 -3.71
N GLY A 26 -18.75 -1.92 -4.73
CA GLY A 26 -17.85 -1.94 -5.90
C GLY A 26 -16.57 -2.73 -5.66
N SER A 27 -15.48 -2.26 -6.25
CA SER A 27 -14.16 -2.88 -6.15
C SER A 27 -13.18 -2.01 -5.37
N LEU A 28 -12.37 -2.63 -4.53
CA LEU A 28 -11.39 -2.00 -3.63
C LEU A 28 -9.99 -2.51 -3.93
N ALA A 29 -9.04 -1.60 -4.01
CA ALA A 29 -7.62 -1.90 -3.99
C ALA A 29 -7.00 -1.28 -2.73
N TYR A 30 -6.52 -2.11 -1.81
CA TYR A 30 -5.73 -1.66 -0.66
C TYR A 30 -4.25 -1.72 -1.04
N TYR A 31 -3.67 -0.54 -1.21
CA TYR A 31 -2.28 -0.37 -1.59
C TYR A 31 -1.44 -0.17 -0.33
N LEU A 32 -0.84 -1.26 0.14
CA LEU A 32 -0.01 -1.29 1.34
C LEU A 32 1.38 -0.77 0.99
N LEU A 33 1.82 0.26 1.68
CA LEU A 33 3.10 0.94 1.50
C LEU A 33 3.81 1.01 2.86
N GLY A 34 4.49 -0.07 3.19
CA GLY A 34 5.23 -0.30 4.43
C GLY A 34 6.69 -0.63 4.17
N GLU A 35 7.25 -1.59 4.89
CA GLU A 35 8.62 -2.10 4.69
C GLU A 35 8.85 -2.52 3.22
N GLY A 36 7.90 -3.25 2.66
CA GLY A 36 7.74 -3.54 1.24
C GLY A 36 6.48 -2.88 0.68
N ILE A 37 6.08 -3.30 -0.53
CA ILE A 37 4.87 -2.83 -1.21
C ILE A 37 4.00 -4.02 -1.57
N GLY A 38 2.78 -4.04 -1.03
CA GLY A 38 1.77 -5.05 -1.29
C GLY A 38 0.47 -4.47 -1.87
N LEU A 39 -0.34 -5.33 -2.46
CA LEU A 39 -1.66 -4.98 -2.96
C LEU A 39 -2.68 -6.05 -2.60
N GLY A 40 -3.75 -5.66 -1.94
CA GLY A 40 -4.96 -6.48 -1.79
C GLY A 40 -6.06 -5.93 -2.68
N VAL A 41 -6.69 -6.79 -3.48
CA VAL A 41 -7.82 -6.40 -4.35
C VAL A 41 -9.05 -7.18 -3.95
N ILE A 42 -10.16 -6.47 -3.75
CA ILE A 42 -11.49 -7.06 -3.58
C ILE A 42 -12.34 -6.60 -4.74
N ASP A 43 -12.93 -7.54 -5.44
CA ASP A 43 -13.88 -7.30 -6.51
C ASP A 43 -15.19 -8.06 -6.25
N ASN A 44 -16.32 -7.34 -6.28
CA ASN A 44 -17.64 -7.88 -5.96
C ASN A 44 -17.66 -8.66 -4.62
N GLY A 45 -17.01 -8.15 -3.59
CA GLY A 45 -16.93 -8.74 -2.24
C GLY A 45 -15.97 -9.93 -2.11
N THR A 46 -15.22 -10.28 -3.16
CA THR A 46 -14.30 -11.42 -3.18
C THR A 46 -12.86 -10.95 -3.31
N ILE A 47 -11.97 -11.48 -2.45
CA ILE A 47 -10.53 -11.23 -2.56
C ILE A 47 -9.97 -11.87 -3.83
N TYR A 48 -9.18 -11.13 -4.59
CA TYR A 48 -8.50 -11.62 -5.76
C TYR A 48 -7.19 -12.31 -5.38
N TYR A 49 -7.17 -13.64 -5.47
CA TYR A 49 -6.01 -14.47 -5.14
C TYR A 49 -5.14 -14.79 -6.35
N GLY A 50 -5.67 -14.74 -7.57
CA GLY A 50 -5.06 -15.37 -8.74
C GLY A 50 -5.11 -16.91 -8.65
N GLU A 51 -4.59 -17.58 -9.68
CA GLU A 51 -4.66 -19.05 -9.78
C GLU A 51 -3.92 -19.77 -8.65
N HIS A 52 -2.78 -19.22 -8.21
CA HIS A 52 -1.89 -19.87 -7.23
C HIS A 52 -1.82 -19.12 -5.90
N GLY A 53 -2.70 -18.17 -5.64
CA GLY A 53 -2.68 -17.38 -4.40
C GLY A 53 -1.54 -16.37 -4.28
N THR A 54 -0.82 -16.10 -5.39
CA THR A 54 0.35 -15.21 -5.44
C THR A 54 0.16 -14.01 -6.36
N ALA A 55 -1.10 -13.62 -6.61
CA ALA A 55 -1.39 -12.44 -7.42
C ALA A 55 -1.11 -11.13 -6.66
N THR A 56 -1.14 -10.04 -7.42
CA THR A 56 -1.09 -8.66 -6.89
C THR A 56 0.27 -8.22 -6.33
N GLU A 57 1.37 -8.81 -6.79
CA GLU A 57 2.76 -8.43 -6.44
C GLU A 57 3.16 -7.11 -7.11
N ILE A 58 2.41 -6.02 -6.83
CA ILE A 58 2.57 -4.71 -7.47
C ILE A 58 3.93 -4.06 -7.17
N GLY A 59 4.51 -4.34 -6.01
CA GLY A 59 5.83 -3.83 -5.62
C GLY A 59 6.94 -4.27 -6.57
N HIS A 60 6.75 -5.41 -7.25
CA HIS A 60 7.74 -5.97 -8.18
C HIS A 60 7.46 -5.66 -9.66
N VAL A 61 6.50 -4.80 -9.95
CA VAL A 61 6.35 -4.24 -11.30
C VAL A 61 7.52 -3.32 -11.59
N SER A 62 8.21 -3.57 -12.73
CA SER A 62 9.32 -2.74 -13.18
C SER A 62 8.78 -1.42 -13.72
N ILE A 63 9.15 -0.31 -13.08
CA ILE A 63 8.82 1.06 -13.49
C ILE A 63 9.99 1.74 -14.21
N ASP A 64 11.17 1.13 -14.15
CA ASP A 64 12.36 1.56 -14.87
C ASP A 64 13.16 0.33 -15.31
N VAL A 65 13.16 0.05 -16.59
CA VAL A 65 13.84 -1.14 -17.17
C VAL A 65 15.36 -1.14 -16.98
N ASN A 66 15.96 0.01 -16.71
CA ASN A 66 17.38 0.20 -16.43
C ASN A 66 17.65 0.65 -14.98
N GLY A 67 16.66 0.49 -14.11
CA GLY A 67 16.67 1.02 -12.76
C GLY A 67 17.45 0.18 -11.74
N LYS A 68 17.10 0.37 -10.47
CA LYS A 68 17.77 -0.31 -9.34
C LYS A 68 17.52 -1.82 -9.37
N PRO A 69 18.53 -2.66 -9.06
CA PRO A 69 18.33 -4.10 -8.86
C PRO A 69 17.41 -4.34 -7.66
N CYS A 70 16.62 -5.40 -7.75
CA CYS A 70 15.70 -5.84 -6.69
C CYS A 70 16.06 -7.24 -6.21
N ASP A 71 15.86 -7.52 -4.93
CA ASP A 71 16.16 -8.82 -4.31
C ASP A 71 15.32 -9.96 -4.88
N CYS A 72 14.19 -9.65 -5.53
CA CYS A 72 13.39 -10.63 -6.28
C CYS A 72 14.07 -11.13 -7.57
N GLY A 73 15.22 -10.59 -7.94
CA GLY A 73 15.96 -10.90 -9.16
C GLY A 73 15.62 -10.03 -10.38
N ASN A 74 14.62 -9.15 -10.25
CA ASN A 74 14.22 -8.21 -11.29
C ASN A 74 14.98 -6.87 -11.16
N VAL A 75 14.75 -5.95 -12.11
CA VAL A 75 15.33 -4.60 -12.14
C VAL A 75 14.21 -3.56 -12.20
N GLY A 76 14.39 -2.46 -11.46
CA GLY A 76 13.49 -1.31 -11.49
C GLY A 76 12.14 -1.53 -10.83
N CYS A 77 12.02 -2.49 -9.92
CA CYS A 77 10.80 -2.72 -9.16
C CYS A 77 10.36 -1.46 -8.41
N LEU A 78 9.07 -1.18 -8.43
CA LEU A 78 8.44 -0.03 -7.76
C LEU A 78 8.86 0.08 -6.28
N GLU A 79 8.95 -1.05 -5.60
CA GLU A 79 9.36 -1.14 -4.20
C GLU A 79 10.72 -0.48 -3.91
N ARG A 80 11.67 -0.53 -4.87
CA ARG A 80 13.00 0.06 -4.74
C ARG A 80 13.01 1.59 -4.78
N TYR A 81 11.84 2.23 -4.95
CA TYR A 81 11.72 3.69 -5.08
C TYR A 81 10.85 4.33 -4.01
N CYS A 82 9.81 3.63 -3.51
CA CYS A 82 8.84 4.24 -2.59
C CYS A 82 8.39 3.36 -1.41
N SER A 83 9.04 2.21 -1.15
CA SER A 83 8.87 1.50 0.13
C SER A 83 9.56 2.25 1.28
N ALA A 84 9.22 1.94 2.53
CA ALA A 84 9.88 2.52 3.69
C ALA A 84 11.39 2.24 3.71
N ASN A 85 11.80 1.04 3.27
CA ASN A 85 13.20 0.70 3.09
C ASN A 85 13.87 1.63 2.06
N ALA A 86 13.26 1.82 0.89
CA ALA A 86 13.80 2.69 -0.16
C ALA A 86 13.87 4.16 0.27
N ILE A 87 12.91 4.65 1.04
CA ILE A 87 12.91 6.00 1.63
C ILE A 87 14.08 6.12 2.62
N HIS A 88 14.25 5.14 3.50
CA HIS A 88 15.33 5.15 4.49
C HIS A 88 16.71 5.07 3.83
N GLU A 89 16.88 4.30 2.75
CA GLU A 89 18.12 4.31 1.95
C GLU A 89 18.44 5.71 1.41
N GLN A 90 17.43 6.44 0.91
CA GLN A 90 17.60 7.81 0.41
C GLN A 90 17.97 8.79 1.52
N LEU A 91 17.39 8.64 2.72
CA LEU A 91 17.73 9.44 3.89
C LEU A 91 19.15 9.17 4.37
N ASN A 92 19.59 7.90 4.40
CA ASN A 92 20.97 7.53 4.74
C ASN A 92 22.00 8.09 3.74
N ALA A 93 21.63 8.21 2.48
CA ALA A 93 22.46 8.88 1.46
C ALA A 93 22.47 10.42 1.65
N ASN A 94 21.48 10.99 2.34
CA ASN A 94 21.31 12.43 2.56
C ASN A 94 20.92 12.71 4.02
N PRO A 95 21.78 12.41 5.01
CA PRO A 95 21.41 12.45 6.44
C PRO A 95 21.09 13.86 6.97
N SER A 96 21.38 14.90 6.21
CA SER A 96 20.99 16.27 6.57
C SER A 96 19.47 16.50 6.51
N ILE A 97 18.73 15.69 5.75
CA ILE A 97 17.25 15.77 5.64
C ILE A 97 16.63 15.36 6.98
N VAL A 98 17.05 14.22 7.53
CA VAL A 98 16.62 13.72 8.85
C VAL A 98 17.88 13.31 9.64
N PRO A 99 18.46 14.22 10.43
CA PRO A 99 19.65 13.91 11.21
C PRO A 99 19.41 12.74 12.18
N GLY A 100 20.34 11.77 12.20
CA GLY A 100 20.26 10.59 13.04
C GLY A 100 19.42 9.45 12.43
N CYS A 101 18.99 9.57 11.19
CA CYS A 101 18.16 8.54 10.52
C CYS A 101 18.85 7.17 10.47
N GLU A 102 20.17 7.12 10.43
CA GLU A 102 20.98 5.89 10.37
C GLU A 102 20.77 4.94 11.55
N THR A 103 20.24 5.44 12.67
CA THR A 103 19.93 4.65 13.88
C THR A 103 18.45 4.35 14.04
N MET A 104 17.61 4.87 13.16
CA MET A 104 16.16 4.70 13.19
C MET A 104 15.73 3.40 12.52
N THR A 105 14.55 2.89 12.88
CA THR A 105 13.85 1.91 12.04
C THR A 105 13.32 2.61 10.78
N HIS A 106 12.99 1.85 9.73
CA HIS A 106 12.42 2.41 8.50
C HIS A 106 11.16 3.23 8.78
N ALA A 107 10.27 2.72 9.62
CA ALA A 107 9.05 3.42 10.03
C ALA A 107 9.34 4.74 10.76
N GLN A 108 10.34 4.76 11.67
CA GLN A 108 10.74 5.98 12.37
C GLN A 108 11.34 7.01 11.43
N ALA A 109 12.20 6.59 10.49
CA ALA A 109 12.81 7.47 9.51
C ALA A 109 11.75 8.10 8.58
N CYS A 110 10.80 7.30 8.10
CA CYS A 110 9.66 7.79 7.30
C CYS A 110 8.79 8.78 8.10
N ALA A 111 8.43 8.44 9.34
CA ALA A 111 7.64 9.34 10.20
C ALA A 111 8.35 10.68 10.42
N ALA A 112 9.67 10.67 10.66
CA ALA A 112 10.47 11.87 10.82
C ALA A 112 10.53 12.71 9.53
N LEU A 113 10.67 12.07 8.36
CA LEU A 113 10.61 12.72 7.05
C LEU A 113 9.26 13.42 6.86
N PHE A 114 8.16 12.71 7.06
CA PHE A 114 6.81 13.24 6.86
C PHE A 114 6.48 14.35 7.84
N ALA A 115 6.90 14.23 9.09
CA ALA A 115 6.73 15.31 10.09
C ALA A 115 7.47 16.60 9.67
N LYS A 116 8.72 16.49 9.18
CA LYS A 116 9.48 17.65 8.69
C LYS A 116 8.87 18.25 7.44
N ALA A 117 8.46 17.44 6.48
CA ALA A 117 7.80 17.90 5.26
C ALA A 117 6.49 18.66 5.59
N ASN A 118 5.67 18.10 6.47
CA ASN A 118 4.42 18.73 6.92
C ASN A 118 4.65 20.00 7.79
N ALA A 119 5.84 20.15 8.37
CA ALA A 119 6.27 21.38 9.05
C ALA A 119 6.84 22.46 8.10
N GLY A 120 6.91 22.16 6.78
CA GLY A 120 7.36 23.10 5.77
C GLY A 120 8.87 23.09 5.48
N ASP A 121 9.61 22.05 5.90
CA ASP A 121 11.00 21.87 5.49
C ASP A 121 11.03 21.56 3.98
N GLU A 122 11.69 22.42 3.21
CA GLU A 122 11.68 22.35 1.74
C GLU A 122 12.31 21.05 1.23
N THR A 123 13.45 20.65 1.80
CA THR A 123 14.18 19.45 1.34
C THR A 123 13.42 18.17 1.68
N ALA A 124 12.82 18.08 2.86
CA ALA A 124 11.97 16.97 3.25
C ALA A 124 10.69 16.91 2.37
N THR A 125 10.11 18.07 2.06
CA THR A 125 8.95 18.16 1.16
C THR A 125 9.29 17.65 -0.24
N LEU A 126 10.42 18.05 -0.82
CA LEU A 126 10.85 17.59 -2.13
C LEU A 126 11.02 16.06 -2.18
N LEU A 127 11.66 15.48 -1.16
CA LEU A 127 11.82 14.02 -1.09
C LEU A 127 10.46 13.32 -0.92
N MET A 128 9.58 13.81 -0.06
CA MET A 128 8.24 13.26 0.11
C MET A 128 7.43 13.29 -1.18
N LEU A 129 7.49 14.40 -1.94
CA LEU A 129 6.79 14.52 -3.22
C LEU A 129 7.38 13.61 -4.30
N ASP A 130 8.71 13.39 -4.29
CA ASP A 130 9.33 12.42 -5.20
C ASP A 130 8.84 11.00 -4.92
N VAL A 131 8.80 10.60 -3.65
CA VAL A 131 8.18 9.32 -3.21
C VAL A 131 6.72 9.25 -3.66
N ALA A 132 5.94 10.32 -3.47
CA ALA A 132 4.53 10.38 -3.86
C ALA A 132 4.31 10.14 -5.36
N ARG A 133 5.23 10.61 -6.22
CA ARG A 133 5.17 10.35 -7.67
C ARG A 133 5.31 8.87 -7.98
N TYR A 134 6.25 8.17 -7.33
CA TYR A 134 6.38 6.72 -7.51
C TYR A 134 5.16 5.96 -6.99
N VAL A 135 4.60 6.36 -5.86
CA VAL A 135 3.31 5.83 -5.37
C VAL A 135 2.21 6.06 -6.41
N GLY A 136 2.19 7.24 -7.03
CA GLY A 136 1.27 7.60 -8.11
C GLY A 136 1.43 6.67 -9.33
N TYR A 137 2.64 6.34 -9.76
CA TYR A 137 2.87 5.40 -10.87
C TYR A 137 2.37 3.98 -10.53
N GLY A 138 2.54 3.54 -9.28
CA GLY A 138 1.91 2.31 -8.81
C GLY A 138 0.39 2.36 -8.87
N ALA A 139 -0.22 3.48 -8.44
CA ALA A 139 -1.67 3.68 -8.51
C ALA A 139 -2.17 3.69 -9.97
N VAL A 140 -1.45 4.29 -10.90
CA VAL A 140 -1.75 4.23 -12.35
C VAL A 140 -1.75 2.78 -12.85
N THR A 141 -0.76 1.99 -12.42
CA THR A 141 -0.67 0.56 -12.78
C THR A 141 -1.86 -0.23 -12.22
N ILE A 142 -2.24 0.02 -10.96
CA ILE A 142 -3.41 -0.59 -10.32
C ILE A 142 -4.69 -0.24 -11.07
N ILE A 143 -4.88 1.03 -11.44
CA ILE A 143 -6.05 1.49 -12.18
C ILE A 143 -6.13 0.83 -13.56
N ASN A 144 -5.02 0.78 -14.28
CA ASN A 144 -4.99 0.18 -15.62
C ASN A 144 -5.19 -1.36 -15.60
N ALA A 145 -4.78 -2.04 -14.51
CA ALA A 145 -4.88 -3.49 -14.40
C ALA A 145 -6.22 -3.97 -13.84
N PHE A 146 -6.77 -3.27 -12.84
CA PHE A 146 -7.92 -3.72 -12.05
C PHE A 146 -9.12 -2.78 -12.15
N ASN A 147 -8.92 -1.52 -12.57
CA ASN A 147 -9.97 -0.48 -12.65
C ASN A 147 -10.86 -0.42 -11.39
N PRO A 148 -10.29 -0.31 -10.19
CA PRO A 148 -11.06 -0.33 -8.97
C PRO A 148 -11.86 0.98 -8.80
N THR A 149 -12.99 0.92 -8.09
CA THR A 149 -13.74 2.11 -7.67
C THR A 149 -12.99 2.90 -6.60
N HIS A 150 -12.24 2.21 -5.74
CA HIS A 150 -11.45 2.82 -4.66
C HIS A 150 -10.03 2.27 -4.61
N ILE A 151 -9.07 3.17 -4.39
CA ILE A 151 -7.72 2.84 -3.94
C ILE A 151 -7.52 3.44 -2.56
N VAL A 152 -7.16 2.62 -1.58
CA VAL A 152 -6.82 3.06 -0.23
C VAL A 152 -5.33 2.90 -0.01
N LEU A 153 -4.63 4.02 0.19
CA LEU A 153 -3.21 4.03 0.55
C LEU A 153 -3.09 3.75 2.05
N GLY A 154 -2.39 2.71 2.40
CA GLY A 154 -2.30 2.25 3.79
C GLY A 154 -0.89 2.12 4.33
N ASP A 155 -0.80 1.84 5.62
CA ASP A 155 0.41 1.64 6.39
C ASP A 155 1.26 2.94 6.55
N ILE A 156 2.57 2.84 6.56
CA ILE A 156 3.52 3.92 6.87
C ILE A 156 3.26 5.16 6.01
N ILE A 157 2.97 4.97 4.72
CA ILE A 157 2.79 6.08 3.78
C ILE A 157 1.57 6.95 4.11
N ALA A 158 0.55 6.39 4.75
CA ALA A 158 -0.64 7.15 5.13
C ALA A 158 -0.33 8.28 6.12
N GLN A 159 0.79 8.19 6.87
CA GLN A 159 1.24 9.20 7.81
C GLN A 159 1.73 10.49 7.11
N ALA A 160 2.06 10.42 5.83
CA ALA A 160 2.46 11.61 5.06
C ALA A 160 1.31 12.61 4.85
N GLY A 161 0.07 12.15 4.95
CA GLY A 161 -1.12 13.00 4.95
C GLY A 161 -1.50 13.56 3.57
N GLN A 162 -2.28 14.65 3.60
CA GLN A 162 -2.89 15.23 2.41
C GLN A 162 -1.91 15.65 1.32
N PRO A 163 -0.74 16.25 1.62
CA PRO A 163 0.18 16.68 0.56
C PRO A 163 0.67 15.54 -0.33
N LEU A 164 0.91 14.35 0.26
CA LEU A 164 1.25 13.15 -0.51
C LEU A 164 0.06 12.69 -1.35
N LEU A 165 -1.14 12.64 -0.77
CA LEU A 165 -2.36 12.22 -1.48
C LEU A 165 -2.65 13.12 -2.68
N ASP A 166 -2.44 14.43 -2.54
CA ASP A 166 -2.64 15.40 -3.62
C ASP A 166 -1.70 15.13 -4.80
N GLU A 167 -0.40 14.91 -4.52
CA GLU A 167 0.58 14.57 -5.57
C GLU A 167 0.26 13.23 -6.25
N VAL A 168 -0.07 12.17 -5.47
CA VAL A 168 -0.51 10.88 -6.03
C VAL A 168 -1.72 11.07 -6.94
N THR A 169 -2.71 11.83 -6.50
CA THR A 169 -3.93 12.11 -7.27
C THR A 169 -3.61 12.89 -8.55
N GLN A 170 -2.66 13.83 -8.49
CA GLN A 170 -2.21 14.57 -9.67
C GLN A 170 -1.56 13.64 -10.68
N VAL A 171 -0.62 12.78 -10.27
CA VAL A 171 0.03 11.79 -11.15
C VAL A 171 -1.01 10.90 -11.82
N VAL A 172 -1.99 10.42 -11.08
CA VAL A 172 -3.07 9.59 -11.62
C VAL A 172 -3.88 10.35 -12.69
N ARG A 173 -4.25 11.61 -12.43
CA ARG A 173 -4.99 12.44 -13.40
C ARG A 173 -4.21 12.68 -14.69
N GLU A 174 -2.89 12.81 -14.58
CA GLU A 174 -2.01 13.10 -15.73
C GLU A 174 -1.65 11.86 -16.54
N ARG A 175 -1.64 10.67 -15.91
CA ARG A 175 -1.04 9.47 -16.48
C ARG A 175 -2.02 8.34 -16.80
N THR A 176 -3.26 8.41 -16.29
CA THR A 176 -4.29 7.42 -16.65
C THR A 176 -5.07 7.85 -17.90
N ILE A 177 -5.67 6.86 -18.56
CA ILE A 177 -6.67 7.12 -19.59
C ILE A 177 -7.84 7.86 -18.93
N PRO A 178 -8.25 9.04 -19.45
CA PRO A 178 -9.20 9.92 -18.77
C PRO A 178 -10.53 9.27 -18.40
N GLU A 179 -11.02 8.35 -19.22
CA GLU A 179 -12.28 7.63 -19.01
C GLU A 179 -12.20 6.66 -17.83
N ILE A 180 -11.01 6.14 -17.53
CA ILE A 180 -10.76 5.15 -16.47
C ILE A 180 -10.41 5.87 -15.17
N GLY A 181 -9.41 6.73 -15.19
CA GLY A 181 -8.87 7.37 -13.98
C GLY A 181 -9.83 8.31 -13.24
N ARG A 182 -10.87 8.83 -13.93
CA ARG A 182 -11.88 9.71 -13.30
C ARG A 182 -12.83 8.98 -12.36
N ASN A 183 -12.96 7.67 -12.52
CA ASN A 183 -13.92 6.86 -11.77
C ASN A 183 -13.31 6.21 -10.52
N THR A 184 -11.98 6.30 -10.34
CA THR A 184 -11.30 5.76 -9.17
C THR A 184 -11.11 6.85 -8.11
N ARG A 185 -11.61 6.62 -6.90
CA ARG A 185 -11.38 7.48 -5.74
C ARG A 185 -10.14 6.98 -5.00
N ILE A 186 -9.21 7.88 -4.70
CA ILE A 186 -7.99 7.57 -3.93
C ILE A 186 -8.12 8.24 -2.56
N THR A 187 -7.88 7.47 -1.49
CA THR A 187 -7.94 7.95 -0.11
C THR A 187 -6.81 7.38 0.72
N LEU A 188 -6.51 8.04 1.84
CA LEU A 188 -5.66 7.45 2.88
C LEU A 188 -6.49 6.50 3.74
N SER A 189 -5.86 5.46 4.27
CA SER A 189 -6.50 4.55 5.22
C SER A 189 -6.95 5.33 6.46
N ALA A 190 -8.23 5.19 6.80
CA ALA A 190 -8.79 5.72 8.05
C ALA A 190 -8.62 4.73 9.22
N LEU A 191 -8.28 3.47 8.93
CA LEU A 191 -7.90 2.51 9.97
C LEU A 191 -6.52 2.90 10.51
N PRO A 192 -6.32 2.87 11.83
CA PRO A 192 -5.01 3.08 12.40
C PRO A 192 -4.02 2.03 11.87
N THR A 193 -2.73 2.18 12.16
CA THR A 193 -1.60 1.39 11.68
C THR A 193 -1.76 -0.14 11.75
N ASP A 194 -2.84 -0.63 12.35
CA ASP A 194 -3.14 -2.05 12.55
C ASP A 194 -4.13 -2.63 11.53
N ALA A 195 -4.22 -2.06 10.30
CA ALA A 195 -5.12 -2.60 9.26
C ALA A 195 -4.84 -4.08 8.96
N THR A 196 -3.57 -4.49 8.93
CA THR A 196 -3.17 -5.89 8.73
C THR A 196 -3.60 -6.77 9.89
N VAL A 197 -3.41 -6.33 11.15
CA VAL A 197 -3.83 -7.08 12.35
C VAL A 197 -5.36 -7.19 12.41
N THR A 198 -6.06 -6.09 12.16
CA THR A 198 -7.53 -6.07 12.07
C THR A 198 -8.01 -7.01 10.96
N GLY A 199 -7.32 -7.01 9.82
CA GLY A 199 -7.60 -7.90 8.70
C GLY A 199 -7.34 -9.37 9.02
N ALA A 200 -6.26 -9.69 9.72
CA ALA A 200 -5.99 -11.06 10.16
C ALA A 200 -7.11 -11.59 11.07
N ALA A 201 -7.60 -10.76 11.99
CA ALA A 201 -8.78 -11.11 12.81
C ALA A 201 -10.04 -11.29 11.94
N ALA A 202 -10.25 -10.41 10.96
CA ALA A 202 -11.37 -10.53 10.01
C ALA A 202 -11.31 -11.82 9.21
N VAL A 203 -10.13 -12.20 8.69
CA VAL A 203 -9.90 -13.48 8.00
C VAL A 203 -10.29 -14.65 8.87
N ALA A 204 -9.86 -14.67 10.13
CA ALA A 204 -10.21 -15.73 11.06
C ALA A 204 -11.72 -15.82 11.32
N ILE A 205 -12.38 -14.67 11.53
CA ILE A 205 -13.83 -14.60 11.75
C ILE A 205 -14.59 -15.05 10.51
N THR A 206 -14.23 -14.58 9.32
CA THR A 206 -14.87 -14.96 8.06
C THR A 206 -14.77 -16.46 7.82
N ASN A 207 -13.56 -17.03 7.97
CA ASN A 207 -13.37 -18.48 7.85
C ASN A 207 -14.18 -19.27 8.88
N PHE A 208 -14.29 -18.78 10.12
CA PHE A 208 -15.12 -19.42 11.15
C PHE A 208 -16.60 -19.43 10.75
N LEU A 209 -17.11 -18.33 10.21
CA LEU A 209 -18.52 -18.22 9.81
C LEU A 209 -18.84 -19.04 8.55
N GLU A 210 -17.92 -19.09 7.60
CA GLU A 210 -18.10 -19.83 6.35
C GLU A 210 -17.86 -21.34 6.50
N HIS A 211 -16.92 -21.73 7.36
CA HIS A 211 -16.49 -23.11 7.55
C HIS A 211 -16.43 -23.53 9.04
N PRO A 212 -17.54 -23.43 9.78
CA PRO A 212 -17.54 -23.67 11.24
C PRO A 212 -17.07 -25.10 11.61
N SER A 213 -17.29 -26.08 10.73
CA SER A 213 -16.83 -27.48 10.97
C SER A 213 -15.30 -27.64 11.06
N MET A 214 -14.52 -26.67 10.54
CA MET A 214 -13.05 -26.69 10.70
C MET A 214 -12.59 -26.36 12.12
N PHE A 215 -13.44 -25.74 12.93
CA PHE A 215 -13.12 -25.23 14.25
C PHE A 215 -13.66 -26.09 15.40
N PHE A 216 -14.56 -27.02 15.09
CA PHE A 216 -15.16 -27.93 16.06
C PHE A 216 -14.87 -29.38 15.64
N ASP A 217 -14.37 -30.19 16.54
CA ASP A 217 -14.39 -31.66 16.40
C ASP A 217 -15.86 -32.08 16.44
N VAL A 218 -16.43 -32.34 15.27
CA VAL A 218 -17.76 -32.96 15.20
C VAL A 218 -17.58 -34.43 15.57
N ALA A 219 -17.86 -34.74 16.84
CA ALA A 219 -17.87 -36.11 17.34
C ALA A 219 -19.03 -36.89 16.74
#